data_2555d427dfcf2c62285f935906c8c334
#
_entry.id   2555d427dfcf2c62285f935906c8c334
#
_cell.length_a   1.000
_cell.length_b   1.000
_cell.length_c   1.000
_cell.angle_alpha   90.00
_cell.angle_beta   90.00
_cell.angle_gamma   90.00
#
_symmetry.space_group_name_H-M   'P 1'
#
loop_
_entity.id
_entity.type
_entity.pdbx_description
1 polymer ?
#
loop_
_entity_poly.entity_id
_entity_poly.type
_entity_poly.pdbx_seq_one_letter_code
_entity_poly.pdbx_strand_id
1 'polypeptide(L)'
;MAWNFGNILDTIIPVLPEGHLALVHGDREITWAEMGRRSNNLGRFMLENGASIGDKVGFYMRNRPEYMETLAACFRARLTHVNVNYRYVADEVHYIFDNSDAAVVVYGKEFRENVEILRPRLPNVKLWIEVGDGANLPADTYDYENLATSGKGENLKVAREGGDLLFLYTGGTTGMPKGVMWEHDALRETQTMALRALGDVPETLDELKAH
;
A
#
# COMPACT_ATOMS: atom_id res chain seq x y z
N MET A 1 -17.26 -13.03 -6.92
CA MET A 1 -16.43 -12.07 -6.10
C MET A 1 -15.77 -11.12 -7.08
N ALA A 2 -15.73 -9.82 -6.79
CA ALA A 2 -15.17 -8.84 -7.72
C ALA A 2 -13.64 -9.00 -7.88
N TRP A 3 -13.12 -8.69 -9.07
CA TRP A 3 -11.69 -8.55 -9.28
C TRP A 3 -11.19 -7.32 -8.52
N ASN A 4 -10.43 -7.56 -7.47
CA ASN A 4 -9.81 -6.57 -6.63
C ASN A 4 -8.49 -7.15 -6.12
N PHE A 5 -7.41 -6.39 -6.11
CA PHE A 5 -6.09 -6.90 -5.72
C PHE A 5 -6.08 -7.45 -4.28
N GLY A 6 -6.87 -6.89 -3.37
CA GLY A 6 -7.05 -7.46 -2.02
C GLY A 6 -7.71 -8.84 -2.05
N ASN A 7 -8.72 -9.06 -2.91
CA ASN A 7 -9.35 -10.37 -3.07
C ASN A 7 -8.40 -11.37 -3.72
N ILE A 8 -7.59 -10.95 -4.69
CA ILE A 8 -6.55 -11.77 -5.30
C ILE A 8 -5.55 -12.25 -4.23
N LEU A 9 -5.03 -11.34 -3.41
CA LEU A 9 -4.10 -11.68 -2.33
C LEU A 9 -4.72 -12.66 -1.32
N ASP A 10 -5.97 -12.43 -0.90
CA ASP A 10 -6.68 -13.31 0.03
C ASP A 10 -7.00 -14.69 -0.57
N THR A 11 -7.05 -14.80 -1.90
CA THR A 11 -7.29 -16.04 -2.61
C THR A 11 -6.00 -16.86 -2.78
N ILE A 12 -4.90 -16.22 -3.19
CA ILE A 12 -3.68 -16.95 -3.55
C ILE A 12 -2.79 -17.28 -2.34
N ILE A 13 -2.69 -16.39 -1.35
CA ILE A 13 -1.78 -16.60 -0.22
C ILE A 13 -2.05 -17.90 0.54
N PRO A 14 -3.31 -18.28 0.84
CA PRO A 14 -3.59 -19.51 1.58
C PRO A 14 -3.27 -20.82 0.83
N VAL A 15 -3.11 -20.78 -0.48
CA VAL A 15 -2.83 -21.97 -1.31
C VAL A 15 -1.39 -22.09 -1.73
N LEU A 16 -0.58 -21.05 -1.50
CA LEU A 16 0.85 -21.11 -1.76
C LEU A 16 1.57 -22.00 -0.72
N PRO A 17 2.63 -22.71 -1.14
CA PRO A 17 3.42 -23.51 -0.22
C PRO A 17 3.97 -22.67 0.94
N GLU A 18 4.00 -23.26 2.14
CA GLU A 18 4.66 -22.64 3.28
C GLU A 18 6.14 -22.35 2.94
N GLY A 19 6.59 -21.15 3.27
CA GLY A 19 7.96 -20.71 2.94
C GLY A 19 8.13 -20.17 1.52
N HIS A 20 7.08 -20.14 0.68
CA HIS A 20 7.17 -19.52 -0.65
C HIS A 20 7.47 -18.02 -0.53
N LEU A 21 8.59 -17.59 -1.12
CA LEU A 21 9.07 -16.21 -1.00
C LEU A 21 8.20 -15.25 -1.83
N ALA A 22 7.81 -14.15 -1.19
CA ALA A 22 7.13 -13.02 -1.83
C ALA A 22 8.12 -11.92 -2.20
N LEU A 23 9.06 -11.62 -1.30
CA LEU A 23 9.99 -10.51 -1.44
C LEU A 23 11.39 -10.93 -0.98
N VAL A 24 12.40 -10.46 -1.70
CA VAL A 24 13.82 -10.56 -1.33
C VAL A 24 14.43 -9.16 -1.43
N HIS A 25 15.08 -8.71 -0.36
CA HIS A 25 15.74 -7.42 -0.31
C HIS A 25 17.03 -7.50 0.52
N GLY A 26 18.16 -7.53 -0.16
CA GLY A 26 19.44 -7.86 0.49
C GLY A 26 19.39 -9.28 1.05
N ASP A 27 19.73 -9.41 2.34
CA ASP A 27 19.69 -10.70 3.06
C ASP A 27 18.30 -10.98 3.70
N ARG A 28 17.34 -10.11 3.50
CA ARG A 28 16.00 -10.23 4.07
C ARG A 28 15.07 -10.92 3.09
N GLU A 29 14.54 -12.06 3.51
CA GLU A 29 13.55 -12.86 2.79
C GLU A 29 12.21 -12.78 3.52
N ILE A 30 11.13 -12.53 2.77
CA ILE A 30 9.77 -12.44 3.32
C ILE A 30 8.88 -13.38 2.52
N THR A 31 8.21 -14.29 3.23
CA THR A 31 7.28 -15.21 2.61
C THR A 31 5.93 -14.54 2.32
N TRP A 32 5.14 -15.13 1.41
CA TRP A 32 3.78 -14.70 1.15
C TRP A 32 2.91 -14.75 2.41
N ALA A 33 3.08 -15.78 3.22
CA ALA A 33 2.36 -15.92 4.48
C ALA A 33 2.70 -14.78 5.47
N GLU A 34 3.98 -14.42 5.57
CA GLU A 34 4.43 -13.31 6.41
C GLU A 34 3.91 -11.97 5.88
N MET A 35 4.11 -11.67 4.59
CA MET A 35 3.59 -10.47 3.96
C MET A 35 2.07 -10.36 4.14
N GLY A 36 1.36 -11.49 4.06
CA GLY A 36 -0.08 -11.58 4.32
C GLY A 36 -0.47 -11.15 5.73
N ARG A 37 0.20 -11.70 6.76
CA ARG A 37 -0.07 -11.33 8.16
C ARG A 37 0.25 -9.86 8.43
N ARG A 38 1.41 -9.40 8.01
CA ARG A 38 1.90 -8.03 8.23
C ARG A 38 0.98 -7.00 7.58
N SER A 39 0.61 -7.21 6.32
CA SER A 39 -0.31 -6.31 5.62
C SER A 39 -1.74 -6.31 6.19
N ASN A 40 -2.22 -7.44 6.72
CA ASN A 40 -3.50 -7.48 7.42
C ASN A 40 -3.47 -6.67 8.74
N ASN A 41 -2.39 -6.78 9.52
CA ASN A 41 -2.22 -6.00 10.75
C ASN A 41 -2.19 -4.49 10.45
N LEU A 42 -1.40 -4.08 9.45
CA LEU A 42 -1.32 -2.67 9.02
C LEU A 42 -2.66 -2.13 8.54
N GLY A 43 -3.35 -2.86 7.66
CA GLY A 43 -4.65 -2.45 7.14
C GLY A 43 -5.69 -2.32 8.25
N ARG A 44 -5.72 -3.27 9.19
CA ARG A 44 -6.58 -3.24 10.37
C ARG A 44 -6.30 -2.03 11.25
N PHE A 45 -5.02 -1.80 11.56
CA PHE A 45 -4.61 -0.66 12.37
C PHE A 45 -5.07 0.66 11.75
N MET A 46 -4.84 0.86 10.45
CA MET A 46 -5.26 2.10 9.77
C MET A 46 -6.77 2.33 9.86
N LEU A 47 -7.58 1.30 9.62
CA LEU A 47 -9.05 1.40 9.71
C LEU A 47 -9.54 1.66 11.14
N GLU A 48 -8.95 1.00 12.14
CA GLU A 48 -9.33 1.16 13.56
C GLU A 48 -8.89 2.50 14.15
N ASN A 49 -7.92 3.18 13.53
CA ASN A 49 -7.35 4.44 14.01
C ASN A 49 -7.70 5.65 13.11
N GLY A 50 -8.81 5.59 12.40
CA GLY A 50 -9.42 6.75 11.77
C GLY A 50 -9.33 6.83 10.26
N ALA A 51 -8.65 5.91 9.58
CA ALA A 51 -8.77 5.80 8.13
C ALA A 51 -10.14 5.22 7.75
N SER A 52 -10.71 5.73 6.66
CA SER A 52 -11.98 5.29 6.10
C SER A 52 -11.76 4.67 4.73
N ILE A 53 -12.70 3.81 4.28
CA ILE A 53 -12.67 3.26 2.93
C ILE A 53 -12.52 4.38 1.90
N GLY A 54 -11.57 4.23 0.98
CA GLY A 54 -11.25 5.22 -0.06
C GLY A 54 -10.27 6.30 0.38
N ASP A 55 -9.90 6.39 1.68
CA ASP A 55 -8.86 7.30 2.14
C ASP A 55 -7.51 6.97 1.48
N LYS A 56 -6.74 8.02 1.20
CA LYS A 56 -5.46 7.91 0.50
C LYS A 56 -4.33 7.73 1.51
N VAL A 57 -3.44 6.82 1.16
CA VAL A 57 -2.22 6.52 1.91
C VAL A 57 -1.02 6.97 1.09
N GLY A 58 -0.34 8.01 1.53
CA GLY A 58 0.86 8.52 0.89
C GLY A 58 2.11 7.71 1.26
N PHE A 59 2.87 7.28 0.25
CA PHE A 59 4.08 6.47 0.42
C PHE A 59 5.31 7.32 0.12
N TYR A 60 6.01 7.75 1.18
CA TYR A 60 7.24 8.54 1.06
C TYR A 60 8.44 7.77 1.61
N MET A 61 8.88 6.80 0.85
CA MET A 61 10.00 5.93 1.21
C MET A 61 10.75 5.43 -0.04
N ARG A 62 11.96 4.92 0.16
CA ARG A 62 12.70 4.20 -0.88
C ARG A 62 12.08 2.82 -1.14
N ASN A 63 12.47 2.19 -2.26
CA ASN A 63 12.08 0.81 -2.54
C ASN A 63 12.59 -0.13 -1.44
N ARG A 64 11.66 -0.78 -0.77
CA ARG A 64 11.90 -1.67 0.36
C ARG A 64 10.67 -2.57 0.58
N PRO A 65 10.80 -3.68 1.31
CA PRO A 65 9.69 -4.61 1.54
C PRO A 65 8.45 -3.94 2.13
N GLU A 66 8.63 -3.01 3.05
CA GLU A 66 7.54 -2.29 3.72
C GLU A 66 6.67 -1.48 2.73
N TYR A 67 7.23 -1.09 1.58
CA TYR A 67 6.44 -0.48 0.50
C TYR A 67 5.38 -1.46 -0.03
N MET A 68 5.79 -2.70 -0.33
CA MET A 68 4.90 -3.73 -0.87
C MET A 68 3.92 -4.24 0.18
N GLU A 69 4.34 -4.36 1.43
CA GLU A 69 3.47 -4.72 2.55
C GLU A 69 2.37 -3.66 2.76
N THR A 70 2.75 -2.37 2.71
CA THR A 70 1.79 -1.26 2.82
C THR A 70 0.84 -1.22 1.64
N LEU A 71 1.32 -1.48 0.41
CA LEU A 71 0.48 -1.56 -0.79
C LEU A 71 -0.55 -2.69 -0.65
N ALA A 72 -0.13 -3.87 -0.20
CA ALA A 72 -1.02 -4.99 0.07
C ALA A 72 -2.03 -4.66 1.19
N ALA A 73 -1.61 -3.92 2.22
CA ALA A 73 -2.50 -3.43 3.28
C ALA A 73 -3.58 -2.49 2.72
N CYS A 74 -3.21 -1.56 1.84
CA CYS A 74 -4.15 -0.66 1.16
C CYS A 74 -5.18 -1.44 0.36
N PHE A 75 -4.76 -2.39 -0.47
CA PHE A 75 -5.69 -3.21 -1.26
C PHE A 75 -6.66 -4.00 -0.39
N ARG A 76 -6.19 -4.56 0.73
CA ARG A 76 -7.02 -5.33 1.67
C ARG A 76 -7.99 -4.48 2.46
N ALA A 77 -7.59 -3.26 2.82
CA ALA A 77 -8.37 -2.33 3.61
C ALA A 77 -9.26 -1.39 2.78
N ARG A 78 -9.27 -1.51 1.45
CA ARG A 78 -9.93 -0.57 0.51
C ARG A 78 -9.42 0.87 0.68
N LEU A 79 -8.13 1.01 0.94
CA LEU A 79 -7.44 2.29 0.96
C LEU A 79 -6.74 2.53 -0.37
N THR A 80 -6.60 3.78 -0.75
CA THR A 80 -6.02 4.16 -2.04
C THR A 80 -4.53 4.48 -1.88
N HIS A 81 -3.69 3.71 -2.54
CA HIS A 81 -2.25 3.97 -2.62
C HIS A 81 -1.95 5.26 -3.38
N VAL A 82 -1.04 6.08 -2.84
CA VAL A 82 -0.48 7.28 -3.49
C VAL A 82 1.04 7.21 -3.43
N ASN A 83 1.68 6.98 -4.57
CA ASN A 83 3.14 6.96 -4.64
C ASN A 83 3.73 8.37 -4.61
N VAL A 84 4.85 8.51 -3.91
CA VAL A 84 5.68 9.73 -3.92
C VAL A 84 7.10 9.37 -4.31
N ASN A 85 7.67 10.09 -5.26
CA ASN A 85 9.08 9.92 -5.57
C ASN A 85 9.92 10.38 -4.38
N TYR A 86 10.72 9.47 -3.82
CA TYR A 86 11.58 9.75 -2.67
C TYR A 86 12.63 10.86 -2.90
N ARG A 87 12.85 11.26 -4.17
CA ARG A 87 13.77 12.36 -4.54
C ARG A 87 13.12 13.72 -4.49
N TYR A 88 11.81 13.80 -4.30
CA TYR A 88 11.09 15.07 -4.24
C TYR A 88 11.45 15.83 -2.96
N VAL A 89 11.53 17.14 -3.10
CA VAL A 89 11.70 18.05 -1.95
C VAL A 89 10.36 18.28 -1.24
N ALA A 90 10.42 18.84 -0.04
CA ALA A 90 9.24 18.98 0.82
C ALA A 90 8.03 19.64 0.13
N ASP A 91 8.22 20.65 -0.71
CA ASP A 91 7.10 21.33 -1.38
C ASP A 91 6.43 20.46 -2.46
N GLU A 92 7.18 19.63 -3.17
CA GLU A 92 6.64 18.68 -4.14
C GLU A 92 5.86 17.57 -3.43
N VAL A 93 6.40 17.07 -2.32
CA VAL A 93 5.74 16.06 -1.48
C VAL A 93 4.46 16.63 -0.86
N HIS A 94 4.52 17.87 -0.35
CA HIS A 94 3.35 18.58 0.14
C HIS A 94 2.24 18.63 -0.90
N TYR A 95 2.58 19.07 -2.12
CA TYR A 95 1.62 19.17 -3.21
C TYR A 95 0.92 17.83 -3.46
N ILE A 96 1.64 16.72 -3.49
CA ILE A 96 1.04 15.41 -3.76
C ILE A 96 0.10 15.00 -2.63
N PHE A 97 0.51 15.17 -1.37
CA PHE A 97 -0.31 14.77 -0.22
C PHE A 97 -1.56 15.64 -0.08
N ASP A 98 -1.43 16.94 -0.31
CA ASP A 98 -2.55 17.88 -0.30
C ASP A 98 -3.52 17.62 -1.47
N ASN A 99 -2.99 17.49 -2.69
CA ASN A 99 -3.79 17.26 -3.90
C ASN A 99 -4.49 15.90 -3.92
N SER A 100 -3.92 14.90 -3.23
CA SER A 100 -4.54 13.58 -3.11
C SER A 100 -5.47 13.45 -1.92
N ASP A 101 -5.60 14.45 -1.06
CA ASP A 101 -6.29 14.36 0.24
C ASP A 101 -5.76 13.20 1.08
N ALA A 102 -4.44 13.07 1.21
CA ALA A 102 -3.83 11.99 1.96
C ALA A 102 -4.28 12.01 3.43
N ALA A 103 -4.89 10.91 3.88
CA ALA A 103 -5.32 10.74 5.27
C ALA A 103 -4.30 9.99 6.13
N VAL A 104 -3.45 9.19 5.50
CA VAL A 104 -2.37 8.43 6.13
C VAL A 104 -1.08 8.68 5.37
N VAL A 105 0.03 8.82 6.07
CA VAL A 105 1.36 8.89 5.47
C VAL A 105 2.26 7.83 6.08
N VAL A 106 2.82 6.98 5.23
CA VAL A 106 3.84 5.99 5.60
C VAL A 106 5.16 6.44 4.98
N TYR A 107 6.17 6.65 5.83
CA TYR A 107 7.43 7.24 5.38
C TYR A 107 8.65 6.55 5.97
N GLY A 108 9.76 6.59 5.23
CA GLY A 108 11.05 6.10 5.72
C GLY A 108 11.68 7.08 6.71
N LYS A 109 12.32 6.56 7.78
CA LYS A 109 13.02 7.35 8.80
C LYS A 109 14.00 8.37 8.20
N GLU A 110 14.60 8.04 7.07
CA GLU A 110 15.51 8.93 6.33
C GLU A 110 14.86 10.21 5.82
N PHE A 111 13.52 10.28 5.79
CA PHE A 111 12.75 11.46 5.39
C PHE A 111 12.08 12.18 6.56
N ARG A 112 12.39 11.80 7.80
CA ARG A 112 11.79 12.37 9.01
C ARG A 112 11.85 13.90 9.04
N GLU A 113 13.00 14.49 8.72
CA GLU A 113 13.15 15.95 8.71
C GLU A 113 12.19 16.62 7.74
N ASN A 114 12.03 16.07 6.54
CA ASN A 114 11.05 16.59 5.58
C ASN A 114 9.62 16.42 6.11
N VAL A 115 9.30 15.30 6.72
CA VAL A 115 7.98 15.02 7.29
C VAL A 115 7.63 16.00 8.41
N GLU A 116 8.56 16.34 9.27
CA GLU A 116 8.34 17.34 10.33
C GLU A 116 8.03 18.75 9.76
N ILE A 117 8.61 19.10 8.60
CA ILE A 117 8.26 20.33 7.88
C ILE A 117 6.85 20.24 7.27
N LEU A 118 6.45 19.06 6.81
CA LEU A 118 5.17 18.82 6.15
C LEU A 118 3.99 18.77 7.13
N ARG A 119 4.19 18.20 8.30
CA ARG A 119 3.15 17.93 9.30
C ARG A 119 2.23 19.13 9.59
N PRO A 120 2.75 20.31 9.95
CA PRO A 120 1.89 21.47 10.24
C PRO A 120 1.14 22.00 9.01
N ARG A 121 1.56 21.61 7.82
CA ARG A 121 0.95 22.02 6.54
C ARG A 121 -0.09 21.04 6.02
N LEU A 122 -0.24 19.87 6.64
CA LEU A 122 -1.12 18.78 6.24
C LEU A 122 -2.06 18.37 7.39
N PRO A 123 -2.95 19.26 7.84
CA PRO A 123 -3.78 19.03 9.03
C PRO A 123 -4.81 17.89 8.84
N ASN A 124 -5.07 17.47 7.61
CA ASN A 124 -6.00 16.40 7.29
C ASN A 124 -5.37 15.00 7.40
N VAL A 125 -4.04 14.90 7.51
CA VAL A 125 -3.37 13.62 7.74
C VAL A 125 -3.63 13.16 9.17
N LYS A 126 -4.33 12.05 9.30
CA LYS A 126 -4.77 11.47 10.57
C LYS A 126 -3.69 10.58 11.21
N LEU A 127 -2.92 9.89 10.36
CA LEU A 127 -1.93 8.90 10.79
C LEU A 127 -0.58 9.12 10.12
N TRP A 128 0.47 9.18 10.94
CA TRP A 128 1.87 9.21 10.50
C TRP A 128 2.54 7.93 10.97
N ILE A 129 3.06 7.14 10.03
CA ILE A 129 3.68 5.84 10.31
C ILE A 129 5.10 5.87 9.77
N GLU A 130 6.07 5.67 10.65
CA GLU A 130 7.48 5.67 10.29
C GLU A 130 8.02 4.25 10.11
N VAL A 131 8.70 4.03 9.00
CA VAL A 131 9.46 2.82 8.71
C VAL A 131 10.91 3.06 9.10
N GLY A 132 11.36 2.45 10.20
CA GLY A 132 12.69 2.65 10.75
C GLY A 132 13.02 1.64 11.83
N ASP A 133 13.82 2.08 12.79
CA ASP A 133 14.22 1.27 13.94
C ASP A 133 13.33 1.48 15.18
N GLY A 134 12.27 2.24 15.07
CA GLY A 134 11.37 2.59 16.18
C GLY A 134 11.97 3.52 17.23
N ALA A 135 13.22 3.95 17.07
CA ALA A 135 13.90 4.77 18.06
C ALA A 135 13.57 6.26 17.88
N ASN A 136 13.30 6.93 19.01
CA ASN A 136 13.09 8.39 19.07
C ASN A 136 12.02 8.87 18.07
N LEU A 137 10.90 8.19 17.99
CA LEU A 137 9.79 8.58 17.13
C LEU A 137 9.30 9.99 17.48
N PRO A 138 8.97 10.82 16.48
CA PRO A 138 8.28 12.08 16.72
C PRO A 138 6.94 11.85 17.44
N ALA A 139 6.44 12.89 18.11
CA ALA A 139 5.10 12.83 18.70
C ALA A 139 4.06 12.45 17.64
N ASP A 140 3.02 11.74 18.05
CA ASP A 140 1.92 11.30 17.17
C ASP A 140 2.36 10.51 15.94
N THR A 141 3.49 9.79 16.06
CA THR A 141 4.02 8.89 15.03
C THR A 141 4.02 7.45 15.52
N TYR A 142 3.58 6.54 14.67
CA TYR A 142 3.53 5.11 14.96
C TYR A 142 4.75 4.40 14.35
N ASP A 143 5.28 3.43 15.06
CA ASP A 143 6.35 2.55 14.55
C ASP A 143 5.77 1.48 13.63
N TYR A 144 6.21 1.47 12.38
CA TYR A 144 5.76 0.53 11.36
C TYR A 144 5.92 -0.93 11.78
N GLU A 145 7.12 -1.31 12.27
CA GLU A 145 7.42 -2.70 12.59
C GLU A 145 6.54 -3.23 13.73
N ASN A 146 6.32 -2.39 14.74
CA ASN A 146 5.39 -2.72 15.81
C ASN A 146 3.98 -2.96 15.27
N LEU A 147 3.47 -2.09 14.38
CA LEU A 147 2.14 -2.25 13.79
C LEU A 147 2.04 -3.51 12.93
N ALA A 148 3.04 -3.77 12.11
CA ALA A 148 3.05 -4.90 11.19
C ALA A 148 3.11 -6.25 11.93
N THR A 149 3.78 -6.29 13.08
CA THR A 149 3.98 -7.53 13.87
C THR A 149 2.97 -7.70 15.00
N SER A 150 2.31 -6.62 15.46
CA SER A 150 1.34 -6.67 16.54
C SER A 150 -0.04 -7.06 16.04
N GLY A 151 -0.47 -8.29 16.30
CA GLY A 151 -1.79 -8.77 15.94
C GLY A 151 -1.77 -10.18 15.35
N LYS A 152 -2.95 -10.72 15.10
CA LYS A 152 -3.12 -12.09 14.62
C LYS A 152 -2.90 -12.26 13.11
N GLY A 153 -2.83 -11.15 12.35
CA GLY A 153 -2.70 -11.18 10.90
C GLY A 153 -3.89 -11.78 10.16
N GLU A 154 -5.04 -11.87 10.81
CA GLU A 154 -6.26 -12.42 10.20
C GLU A 154 -6.75 -11.50 9.06
N ASN A 155 -7.34 -12.11 8.03
CA ASN A 155 -7.92 -11.37 6.90
C ASN A 155 -8.95 -10.33 7.37
N LEU A 156 -8.95 -9.19 6.70
CA LEU A 156 -9.91 -8.14 6.96
C LEU A 156 -11.29 -8.54 6.43
N LYS A 157 -12.32 -8.38 7.28
CA LYS A 157 -13.72 -8.62 6.90
C LYS A 157 -14.30 -7.40 6.19
N VAL A 158 -13.71 -7.04 5.04
CA VAL A 158 -14.10 -5.89 4.24
C VAL A 158 -14.58 -6.40 2.88
N ALA A 159 -15.80 -6.04 2.48
CA ALA A 159 -16.31 -6.35 1.15
C ALA A 159 -15.67 -5.39 0.14
N ARG A 160 -14.84 -5.93 -0.75
CA ARG A 160 -14.07 -5.16 -1.74
C ARG A 160 -14.78 -5.12 -3.09
N GLU A 161 -14.53 -4.05 -3.83
CA GLU A 161 -15.15 -3.77 -5.13
C GLU A 161 -14.08 -3.63 -6.22
N GLY A 162 -14.44 -3.94 -7.47
CA GLY A 162 -13.54 -3.78 -8.62
C GLY A 162 -13.17 -2.32 -8.88
N GLY A 163 -14.08 -1.40 -8.58
CA GLY A 163 -13.85 0.06 -8.69
C GLY A 163 -13.03 0.69 -7.56
N ASP A 164 -12.46 -0.09 -6.62
CA ASP A 164 -11.47 0.45 -5.67
C ASP A 164 -10.27 0.99 -6.43
N LEU A 165 -9.67 2.08 -5.93
CA LEU A 165 -8.69 2.86 -6.67
C LEU A 165 -7.25 2.66 -6.17
N LEU A 166 -6.31 2.80 -7.09
CA LEU A 166 -4.92 3.13 -6.81
C LEU A 166 -4.52 4.37 -7.62
N PHE A 167 -3.70 5.23 -7.04
CA PHE A 167 -3.19 6.42 -7.70
C PHE A 167 -1.72 6.26 -8.06
N LEU A 168 -1.36 6.67 -9.27
CA LEU A 168 0.02 6.79 -9.71
C LEU A 168 0.32 8.24 -10.06
N TYR A 169 1.06 8.93 -9.20
CA TYR A 169 1.58 10.25 -9.50
C TYR A 169 2.77 10.14 -10.43
N THR A 170 2.65 10.76 -11.59
CA THR A 170 3.73 10.78 -12.60
C THR A 170 4.27 12.19 -12.74
N GLY A 171 5.60 12.31 -12.84
CA GLY A 171 6.25 13.59 -13.17
C GLY A 171 5.88 14.00 -14.59
N GLY A 172 5.20 15.16 -14.73
CA GLY A 172 4.94 15.75 -16.03
C GLY A 172 6.17 16.52 -16.53
N THR A 173 6.41 16.52 -17.83
CA THR A 173 7.48 17.31 -18.46
C THR A 173 7.18 18.83 -18.41
N THR A 174 5.98 19.25 -18.01
CA THR A 174 5.49 20.60 -18.13
C THR A 174 4.77 21.15 -16.89
N GLY A 175 4.97 20.59 -15.69
CA GLY A 175 4.28 21.11 -14.50
C GLY A 175 4.31 20.16 -13.30
N MET A 176 3.45 20.43 -12.34
CA MET A 176 3.31 19.61 -11.13
C MET A 176 2.88 18.17 -11.46
N PRO A 177 3.29 17.17 -10.66
CA PRO A 177 2.90 15.79 -10.85
C PRO A 177 1.36 15.64 -10.90
N LYS A 178 0.89 14.75 -11.77
CA LYS A 178 -0.54 14.42 -11.89
C LYS A 178 -0.81 13.01 -11.42
N GLY A 179 -1.86 12.83 -10.64
CA GLY A 179 -2.33 11.53 -10.18
C GLY A 179 -3.18 10.85 -11.26
N VAL A 180 -2.68 9.75 -11.81
CA VAL A 180 -3.47 8.86 -12.66
C VAL A 180 -4.22 7.90 -11.76
N MET A 181 -5.54 7.85 -11.89
CA MET A 181 -6.41 6.98 -11.10
C MET A 181 -6.71 5.71 -11.88
N TRP A 182 -6.44 4.56 -11.27
CA TRP A 182 -6.74 3.25 -11.82
C TRP A 182 -7.73 2.52 -10.93
N GLU A 183 -8.82 2.04 -11.51
CA GLU A 183 -9.67 1.04 -10.87
C GLU A 183 -8.98 -0.33 -10.89
N HIS A 184 -9.16 -1.13 -9.84
CA HIS A 184 -8.49 -2.43 -9.70
C HIS A 184 -8.88 -3.39 -10.83
N ASP A 185 -10.17 -3.46 -11.20
CA ASP A 185 -10.64 -4.33 -12.28
C ASP A 185 -10.15 -3.87 -13.65
N ALA A 186 -10.16 -2.55 -13.94
CA ALA A 186 -9.65 -2.01 -15.19
C ALA A 186 -8.14 -2.23 -15.34
N LEU A 187 -7.39 -2.06 -14.26
CA LEU A 187 -5.94 -2.32 -14.28
C LEU A 187 -5.66 -3.82 -14.49
N ARG A 188 -6.40 -4.70 -13.80
CA ARG A 188 -6.29 -6.14 -14.02
C ARG A 188 -6.62 -6.51 -15.46
N GLU A 189 -7.70 -5.99 -16.02
CA GLU A 189 -8.08 -6.29 -17.42
C GLU A 189 -6.94 -5.89 -18.38
N THR A 190 -6.36 -4.73 -18.19
CA THR A 190 -5.21 -4.28 -19.00
C THR A 190 -4.01 -5.24 -18.88
N GLN A 191 -3.71 -5.72 -17.68
CA GLN A 191 -2.64 -6.70 -17.45
C GLN A 191 -2.95 -8.06 -18.09
N THR A 192 -4.20 -8.53 -17.98
CA THR A 192 -4.60 -9.83 -18.52
C THR A 192 -4.70 -9.85 -20.04
N MET A 193 -4.99 -8.72 -20.69
CA MET A 193 -4.94 -8.62 -22.16
C MET A 193 -3.59 -9.07 -22.74
N ALA A 194 -2.49 -8.67 -22.12
CA ALA A 194 -1.16 -9.09 -22.54
C ALA A 194 -0.90 -10.58 -22.23
N LEU A 195 -1.37 -11.06 -21.09
CA LEU A 195 -1.17 -12.46 -20.66
C LEU A 195 -1.97 -13.45 -21.51
N ARG A 196 -3.18 -13.08 -21.96
CA ARG A 196 -3.99 -13.93 -22.88
C ARG A 196 -3.29 -14.27 -24.19
N ALA A 197 -2.33 -13.44 -24.60
CA ALA A 197 -1.51 -13.77 -25.77
C ALA A 197 -0.46 -14.87 -25.49
N LEU A 198 -0.19 -15.17 -24.22
CA LEU A 198 0.79 -16.15 -23.78
C LEU A 198 0.16 -17.46 -23.30
N GLY A 199 -1.14 -17.49 -23.05
CA GLY A 199 -1.86 -18.67 -22.59
C GLY A 199 -3.20 -18.35 -21.93
N ASP A 200 -3.80 -19.35 -21.32
CA ASP A 200 -5.05 -19.21 -20.59
C ASP A 200 -4.86 -18.36 -19.33
N VAL A 201 -5.80 -17.46 -19.10
CA VAL A 201 -5.80 -16.56 -17.95
C VAL A 201 -7.06 -16.84 -17.12
N PRO A 202 -6.96 -17.04 -15.81
CA PRO A 202 -8.11 -17.24 -14.94
C PRO A 202 -9.14 -16.12 -15.08
N GLU A 203 -10.40 -16.48 -15.33
CA GLU A 203 -11.51 -15.53 -15.47
C GLU A 203 -12.27 -15.34 -14.15
N THR A 204 -12.02 -16.19 -13.16
CA THR A 204 -12.61 -16.13 -11.82
C THR A 204 -11.56 -16.33 -10.73
N LEU A 205 -11.86 -15.89 -9.49
CA LEU A 205 -10.97 -16.13 -8.34
C LEU A 205 -10.89 -17.62 -7.99
N ASP A 206 -11.91 -18.42 -8.28
CA ASP A 206 -11.88 -19.87 -8.06
C ASP A 206 -10.96 -20.57 -9.07
N GLU A 207 -10.99 -20.15 -10.33
CA GLU A 207 -10.00 -20.60 -11.32
C GLU A 207 -8.58 -20.16 -10.92
N LEU A 208 -8.38 -18.91 -10.48
CA LEU A 208 -7.09 -18.42 -10.02
C LEU A 208 -6.53 -19.27 -8.86
N LYS A 209 -7.39 -19.75 -7.98
CA LYS A 209 -7.01 -20.61 -6.86
C LYS A 209 -6.58 -22.01 -7.30
N ALA A 210 -7.10 -22.48 -8.43
CA ALA A 210 -6.83 -23.82 -8.96
C ALA A 210 -5.61 -23.87 -9.89
N HIS A 211 -5.14 -22.70 -10.35
CA HIS A 211 -3.98 -22.53 -11.24
C HIS A 211 -2.67 -22.59 -10.49
#